data_66adc6df70fbeb9ea5d897fd389fd9e3
#
_entry.id   66adc6df70fbeb9ea5d897fd389fd9e3
#
_cell.length_a   1.000
_cell.length_b   1.000
_cell.length_c   1.000
_cell.angle_alpha   90.00
_cell.angle_beta   90.00
_cell.angle_gamma   90.00
#
_symmetry.space_group_name_H-M   'P 1'
#
loop_
_entity.id
_entity.type
_entity.pdbx_description
1 polymer ?
#
loop_
_entity_poly.entity_id
_entity_poly.type
_entity_poly.pdbx_seq_one_letter_code
_entity_poly.pdbx_strand_id
1 'polypeptide(L)'
;MVMRPLAGIGIVATLLAGCATVPGNASYLYGDRYHRAKLHTYPTRVTHIDGRSTMFNENPVPIEPGIHVVTLEAAPVRGFQQPESREIRLQVEPCKRYYLVAERDYALQRDWRPVVDYVMSDRAGCS
;
A
#
# COMPACT_ATOMS: atom_id res chain seq x y z
N MET A 1 -64.42 6.70 -9.42
CA MET A 1 -63.17 6.27 -10.03
C MET A 1 -62.02 6.92 -9.30
N VAL A 2 -61.29 6.14 -8.58
CA VAL A 2 -60.16 6.66 -7.83
C VAL A 2 -58.92 6.56 -8.66
N MET A 3 -58.43 7.67 -9.12
CA MET A 3 -57.09 7.71 -9.72
C MET A 3 -56.06 7.65 -8.63
N ARG A 4 -55.35 6.59 -8.58
CA ARG A 4 -54.21 6.52 -7.73
C ARG A 4 -53.05 7.30 -8.34
N PRO A 5 -52.52 8.30 -7.68
CA PRO A 5 -51.28 8.84 -8.11
C PRO A 5 -50.22 7.74 -7.90
N LEU A 6 -49.63 7.31 -8.96
CA LEU A 6 -48.42 6.55 -8.87
C LEU A 6 -47.40 7.47 -8.25
N ALA A 7 -47.20 7.28 -6.97
CA ALA A 7 -46.02 7.86 -6.33
C ALA A 7 -44.81 7.24 -7.00
N GLY A 8 -44.22 7.94 -7.93
CA GLY A 8 -42.95 7.57 -8.45
C GLY A 8 -41.96 7.58 -7.29
N ILE A 9 -41.57 6.40 -6.87
CA ILE A 9 -40.46 6.30 -5.97
C ILE A 9 -39.24 6.68 -6.80
N GLY A 10 -38.88 7.96 -6.68
CA GLY A 10 -37.59 8.36 -7.19
C GLY A 10 -36.52 7.66 -6.36
N ILE A 11 -35.95 6.62 -6.90
CA ILE A 11 -34.72 6.10 -6.35
C ILE A 11 -33.69 7.15 -6.64
N VAL A 12 -33.45 7.98 -5.66
CA VAL A 12 -32.27 8.82 -5.67
C VAL A 12 -31.10 7.87 -5.43
N ALA A 13 -30.58 7.33 -6.50
CA ALA A 13 -29.27 6.75 -6.44
C ALA A 13 -28.32 7.89 -6.17
N THR A 14 -28.06 8.15 -4.91
CA THR A 14 -26.92 8.94 -4.53
C THR A 14 -25.70 8.18 -4.96
N LEU A 15 -25.28 8.45 -6.17
CA LEU A 15 -23.94 8.13 -6.58
C LEU A 15 -23.04 8.94 -5.68
N LEU A 16 -22.62 8.31 -4.60
CA LEU A 16 -21.50 8.78 -3.84
C LEU A 16 -20.27 8.55 -4.72
N ALA A 17 -20.11 9.41 -5.72
CA ALA A 17 -18.81 9.62 -6.32
C ALA A 17 -17.95 10.29 -5.25
N GLY A 18 -17.81 9.61 -4.11
CA GLY A 18 -16.92 10.08 -3.08
C GLY A 18 -15.50 9.88 -3.53
N CYS A 19 -14.68 10.91 -3.39
CA CYS A 19 -13.26 10.72 -3.23
C CYS A 19 -13.06 9.50 -2.32
N ALA A 20 -12.23 8.55 -2.73
CA ALA A 20 -11.93 7.40 -1.90
C ALA A 20 -11.41 7.90 -0.56
N THR A 21 -12.28 7.96 0.42
CA THR A 21 -11.89 8.29 1.78
C THR A 21 -11.14 7.10 2.35
N VAL A 22 -9.94 7.37 2.84
CA VAL A 22 -9.16 6.37 3.55
C VAL A 22 -9.97 5.92 4.77
N PRO A 23 -10.24 4.60 4.95
CA PRO A 23 -10.95 4.13 6.12
C PRO A 23 -10.25 4.56 7.41
N GLY A 24 -11.03 4.82 8.47
CA GLY A 24 -10.49 5.26 9.76
C GLY A 24 -9.58 4.24 10.45
N ASN A 25 -9.56 2.98 9.98
CA ASN A 25 -8.70 1.92 10.47
C ASN A 25 -7.57 1.55 9.49
N ALA A 26 -7.34 2.38 8.48
CA ALA A 26 -6.32 2.10 7.48
C ALA A 26 -4.92 2.07 8.09
N SER A 27 -4.11 1.21 7.54
CA SER A 27 -2.66 1.17 7.77
C SER A 27 -1.93 1.82 6.61
N TYR A 28 -0.62 2.00 6.75
CA TYR A 28 0.19 2.67 5.74
C TYR A 28 1.44 1.86 5.44
N LEU A 29 1.78 1.81 4.16
CA LEU A 29 2.99 1.15 3.68
C LEU A 29 4.03 2.21 3.33
N TYR A 30 5.23 2.04 3.88
CA TYR A 30 6.38 2.91 3.64
C TYR A 30 7.45 2.13 2.91
N GLY A 31 7.95 2.67 1.81
CA GLY A 31 9.11 2.12 1.11
C GLY A 31 10.44 2.60 1.68
N ASP A 32 10.42 3.57 2.58
CA ASP A 32 11.63 4.10 3.21
C ASP A 32 12.12 3.18 4.32
N ARG A 33 13.43 3.23 4.56
CA ARG A 33 14.02 2.47 5.66
C ARG A 33 13.75 3.18 6.99
N TYR A 34 13.17 2.46 7.93
CA TYR A 34 13.04 2.95 9.30
C TYR A 34 14.40 3.03 10.00
N HIS A 35 15.17 1.95 9.88
CA HIS A 35 16.54 1.88 10.43
C HIS A 35 17.55 2.10 9.31
N ARG A 36 17.95 3.36 9.11
CA ARG A 36 18.89 3.71 8.03
C ARG A 36 20.28 3.09 8.20
N ALA A 37 20.64 2.80 9.42
CA ALA A 37 21.95 2.19 9.73
C ALA A 37 21.96 0.67 9.56
N LYS A 38 20.83 0.04 9.30
CA LYS A 38 20.77 -1.40 9.11
C LYS A 38 21.42 -1.78 7.78
N LEU A 39 22.48 -2.59 7.86
CA LEU A 39 23.21 -3.05 6.69
C LEU A 39 22.34 -3.94 5.80
N HIS A 40 22.64 -3.93 4.52
CA HIS A 40 22.00 -4.79 3.51
C HIS A 40 20.51 -4.50 3.26
N THR A 41 20.00 -3.39 3.77
CA THR A 41 18.64 -2.94 3.50
C THR A 41 18.64 -1.70 2.61
N TYR A 42 17.69 -1.66 1.69
CA TYR A 42 17.57 -0.60 0.69
C TYR A 42 16.11 -0.16 0.57
N PRO A 43 15.86 1.11 0.26
CA PRO A 43 14.48 1.57 0.08
C PRO A 43 13.80 0.88 -1.09
N THR A 44 12.49 0.78 -0.99
CA THR A 44 11.61 0.24 -2.03
C THR A 44 10.54 1.27 -2.39
N ARG A 45 9.79 0.93 -3.42
CA ARG A 45 8.58 1.66 -3.79
C ARG A 45 7.45 0.64 -3.95
N VAL A 46 6.32 0.93 -3.32
CA VAL A 46 5.11 0.12 -3.49
C VAL A 46 4.47 0.49 -4.83
N THR A 47 4.33 -0.48 -5.72
CA THR A 47 3.78 -0.25 -7.06
C THR A 47 2.38 -0.79 -7.23
N HIS A 48 2.06 -1.90 -6.58
CA HIS A 48 0.76 -2.55 -6.68
C HIS A 48 0.34 -3.13 -5.34
N ILE A 49 -0.97 -3.12 -5.10
CA ILE A 49 -1.61 -3.84 -4.01
C ILE A 49 -2.70 -4.72 -4.63
N ASP A 50 -2.59 -6.04 -4.42
CA ASP A 50 -3.51 -7.04 -4.97
C ASP A 50 -3.69 -6.90 -6.50
N GLY A 51 -2.60 -6.59 -7.19
CA GLY A 51 -2.58 -6.39 -8.63
C GLY A 51 -3.09 -5.05 -9.12
N ARG A 52 -3.51 -4.16 -8.22
CA ARG A 52 -3.94 -2.80 -8.57
C ARG A 52 -2.79 -1.84 -8.43
N SER A 53 -2.56 -1.04 -9.45
CA SER A 53 -1.52 -0.01 -9.43
C SER A 53 -1.80 1.03 -8.34
N THR A 54 -0.78 1.33 -7.55
CA THR A 54 -0.81 2.46 -6.63
C THR A 54 -0.61 3.75 -7.39
N MET A 55 -1.06 4.87 -6.80
CA MET A 55 -0.87 6.16 -7.46
C MET A 55 0.61 6.53 -7.49
N PHE A 56 1.04 7.09 -8.62
CA PHE A 56 2.39 7.58 -8.79
C PHE A 56 2.72 8.59 -7.69
N ASN A 57 3.86 8.42 -7.05
CA ASN A 57 4.36 9.29 -5.98
C ASN A 57 3.59 9.20 -4.65
N GLU A 58 2.71 8.22 -4.48
CA GLU A 58 2.08 8.03 -3.19
C GLU A 58 3.05 7.34 -2.23
N ASN A 59 3.42 8.03 -1.17
CA ASN A 59 4.24 7.49 -0.09
C ASN A 59 3.96 8.30 1.18
N PRO A 60 3.37 7.73 2.21
CA PRO A 60 3.00 6.31 2.34
C PRO A 60 1.74 5.93 1.54
N VAL A 61 1.61 4.64 1.26
CA VAL A 61 0.46 4.09 0.57
C VAL A 61 -0.54 3.56 1.58
N PRO A 62 -1.79 4.04 1.59
CA PRO A 62 -2.81 3.50 2.49
C PRO A 62 -3.22 2.10 2.06
N ILE A 63 -3.50 1.26 3.04
CA ILE A 63 -3.92 -0.12 2.83
C ILE A 63 -4.93 -0.53 3.90
N GLU A 64 -5.97 -1.25 3.49
CA GLU A 64 -6.98 -1.77 4.40
C GLU A 64 -6.44 -2.96 5.20
N PRO A 65 -6.99 -3.21 6.40
CA PRO A 65 -6.67 -4.44 7.13
C PRO A 65 -7.02 -5.68 6.33
N GLY A 66 -6.28 -6.76 6.52
CA GLY A 66 -6.47 -8.02 5.84
C GLY A 66 -5.20 -8.55 5.19
N ILE A 67 -5.35 -9.62 4.44
CA ILE A 67 -4.23 -10.23 3.72
C ILE A 67 -4.16 -9.62 2.32
N HIS A 68 -2.99 -9.09 1.97
CA HIS A 68 -2.74 -8.46 0.69
C HIS A 68 -1.44 -8.96 0.07
N VAL A 69 -1.39 -8.94 -1.25
CA VAL A 69 -0.16 -9.14 -2.01
C VAL A 69 0.34 -7.76 -2.43
N VAL A 70 1.49 -7.38 -1.91
CA VAL A 70 2.10 -6.08 -2.17
C VAL A 70 3.25 -6.27 -3.13
N THR A 71 3.24 -5.53 -4.22
CA THR A 71 4.32 -5.52 -5.20
C THR A 71 5.23 -4.34 -4.93
N LEU A 72 6.50 -4.62 -4.82
CA LEU A 72 7.54 -3.64 -4.52
C LEU A 72 8.56 -3.60 -5.66
N GLU A 73 9.10 -2.43 -5.91
CA GLU A 73 10.29 -2.25 -6.73
C GLU A 73 11.45 -1.80 -5.87
N ALA A 74 12.61 -2.42 -6.06
CA ALA A 74 13.86 -1.92 -5.53
C ALA A 74 14.56 -1.05 -6.57
N ALA A 75 15.40 -0.13 -6.12
CA ALA A 75 16.24 0.65 -7.02
C ALA A 75 17.09 -0.29 -7.88
N PRO A 76 17.28 0.02 -9.17
CA PRO A 76 18.11 -0.82 -10.04
C PRO A 76 19.55 -0.84 -9.55
N VAL A 77 20.18 -1.99 -9.69
CA VAL A 77 21.61 -2.13 -9.44
C VAL A 77 22.38 -1.49 -10.59
N ARG A 78 23.49 -0.85 -10.26
CA ARG A 78 24.36 -0.18 -11.23
C ARG A 78 24.66 -1.11 -12.43
N GLY A 79 24.37 -0.63 -13.65
CA GLY A 79 24.50 -1.38 -14.88
C GLY A 79 23.21 -2.05 -15.35
N PHE A 80 22.17 -2.13 -14.52
CA PHE A 80 20.84 -2.62 -14.87
C PHE A 80 19.87 -1.46 -14.85
N GLN A 81 19.21 -1.18 -15.96
CA GLN A 81 18.38 -0.01 -16.11
C GLN A 81 16.93 -0.21 -15.65
N GLN A 82 16.49 -1.45 -15.50
CA GLN A 82 15.12 -1.74 -15.10
C GLN A 82 15.06 -2.11 -13.62
N PRO A 83 14.17 -1.47 -12.85
CA PRO A 83 13.92 -1.89 -11.48
C PRO A 83 13.33 -3.29 -11.47
N GLU A 84 13.74 -4.09 -10.51
CA GLU A 84 13.19 -5.42 -10.32
C GLU A 84 12.03 -5.37 -9.33
N SER A 85 10.95 -6.06 -9.69
CA SER A 85 9.77 -6.18 -8.84
C SER A 85 9.77 -7.49 -8.09
N ARG A 86 9.30 -7.45 -6.86
CA ARG A 86 9.06 -8.61 -6.01
C ARG A 86 7.75 -8.44 -5.28
N GLU A 87 7.11 -9.54 -4.94
CA GLU A 87 5.86 -9.54 -4.19
C GLU A 87 6.10 -10.04 -2.77
N ILE A 88 5.39 -9.44 -1.83
CA ILE A 88 5.32 -9.91 -0.46
C ILE A 88 3.85 -10.08 -0.07
N ARG A 89 3.54 -11.21 0.57
CA ARG A 89 2.23 -11.43 1.15
C ARG A 89 2.24 -10.87 2.56
N LEU A 90 1.37 -9.90 2.81
CA LEU A 90 1.35 -9.16 4.05
C LEU A 90 -0.01 -9.31 4.73
N GLN A 91 0.00 -9.71 5.99
CA GLN A 91 -1.18 -9.63 6.83
C GLN A 91 -1.18 -8.27 7.52
N VAL A 92 -2.10 -7.40 7.10
CA VAL A 92 -2.19 -6.03 7.57
C VAL A 92 -3.15 -5.95 8.75
N GLU A 93 -2.65 -5.50 9.89
CA GLU A 93 -3.45 -5.17 11.04
C GLU A 93 -3.94 -3.72 10.96
N PRO A 94 -5.05 -3.37 11.63
CA PRO A 94 -5.52 -1.99 11.63
C PRO A 94 -4.51 -1.03 12.28
N CYS A 95 -4.43 0.18 11.75
CA CYS A 95 -3.73 1.30 12.37
C CYS A 95 -2.25 1.03 12.62
N LYS A 96 -1.58 0.49 11.63
CA LYS A 96 -0.14 0.19 11.66
C LYS A 96 0.59 0.89 10.53
N ARG A 97 1.86 1.11 10.75
CA ARG A 97 2.81 1.54 9.72
C ARG A 97 3.77 0.40 9.45
N TYR A 98 3.84 -0.02 8.21
CA TYR A 98 4.72 -1.10 7.76
C TYR A 98 5.82 -0.50 6.91
N TYR A 99 7.05 -0.68 7.35
CA TYR A 99 8.24 -0.26 6.62
C TYR A 99 8.77 -1.45 5.83
N LEU A 100 8.67 -1.38 4.52
CA LEU A 100 9.01 -2.45 3.60
C LEU A 100 10.30 -2.10 2.87
N VAL A 101 11.29 -2.96 2.99
CA VAL A 101 12.61 -2.71 2.41
C VAL A 101 13.05 -3.88 1.54
N ALA A 102 14.02 -3.62 0.68
CA ALA A 102 14.74 -4.65 -0.04
C ALA A 102 15.95 -5.10 0.77
N GLU A 103 16.10 -6.40 0.94
CA GLU A 103 17.27 -6.99 1.57
C GLU A 103 18.14 -7.66 0.52
N ARG A 104 19.42 -7.28 0.49
CA ARG A 104 20.45 -7.85 -0.38
C ARG A 104 21.63 -8.27 0.46
N ASP A 105 22.33 -9.32 0.05
CA ASP A 105 23.53 -9.77 0.76
C ASP A 105 24.69 -8.80 0.56
N TYR A 106 24.73 -8.11 -0.57
CA TYR A 106 25.68 -7.03 -0.84
C TYR A 106 25.09 -6.04 -1.85
N ALA A 107 25.62 -4.83 -1.88
CA ALA A 107 25.02 -3.68 -2.58
C ALA A 107 24.87 -3.87 -4.09
N LEU A 108 25.73 -4.67 -4.73
CA LEU A 108 25.69 -4.89 -6.17
C LEU A 108 24.91 -6.15 -6.55
N GLN A 109 24.36 -6.86 -5.58
CA GLN A 109 23.55 -8.04 -5.85
C GLN A 109 22.25 -7.64 -6.53
N ARG A 110 21.97 -8.24 -7.67
CA ARG A 110 20.73 -7.99 -8.41
C ARG A 110 19.53 -8.59 -7.71
N ASP A 111 19.68 -9.80 -7.17
CA ASP A 111 18.63 -10.48 -6.44
C ASP A 111 18.41 -9.85 -5.06
N TRP A 112 17.16 -9.77 -4.65
CA TRP A 112 16.79 -9.17 -3.39
C TRP A 112 15.51 -9.78 -2.86
N ARG A 113 15.28 -9.61 -1.58
CA ARG A 113 14.09 -10.11 -0.89
C ARG A 113 13.32 -8.94 -0.32
N PRO A 114 11.99 -8.88 -0.52
CA PRO A 114 11.17 -7.92 0.20
C PRO A 114 11.01 -8.38 1.65
N VAL A 115 11.24 -7.48 2.59
CA VAL A 115 11.10 -7.77 4.01
C VAL A 115 10.41 -6.64 4.72
N VAL A 116 9.71 -6.96 5.80
CA VAL A 116 9.16 -5.98 6.73
C VAL A 116 10.28 -5.60 7.69
N ASP A 117 10.79 -4.38 7.56
CA ASP A 117 11.88 -3.89 8.39
C ASP A 117 11.39 -3.50 9.78
N TYR A 118 10.23 -2.87 9.85
CA TYR A 118 9.66 -2.41 11.10
C TYR A 118 8.15 -2.25 10.98
N VAL A 119 7.45 -2.47 12.09
CA VAL A 119 6.02 -2.21 12.21
C VAL A 119 5.81 -1.35 13.46
N MET A 120 5.11 -0.23 13.30
CA MET A 120 4.76 0.60 14.43
C MET A 120 3.27 0.91 14.44
N SER A 121 2.74 1.12 15.63
CA SER A 121 1.34 1.51 15.78
C SER A 121 1.14 2.95 15.36
N ASP A 122 0.12 3.19 14.55
CA ASP A 122 -0.27 4.53 14.13
C ASP A 122 -1.55 4.93 14.82
N ARG A 123 -1.43 5.56 15.98
CA ARG A 123 -2.59 6.01 16.76
C ARG A 123 -3.15 7.35 16.27
N ALA A 124 -2.38 8.11 15.53
CA ALA A 124 -2.74 9.48 15.17
C ALA A 124 -3.84 9.57 14.12
N GLY A 125 -4.06 8.54 13.32
CA GLY A 125 -5.09 8.52 12.29
C GLY A 125 -6.18 7.49 12.52
N CYS A 126 -6.18 6.83 13.66
CA CYS A 126 -7.09 5.74 13.96
C CYS A 126 -8.20 6.21 14.90
N SER A 127 -9.38 6.24 14.38
CA SER A 127 -10.57 6.50 15.19
C SER A 127 -11.13 5.21 15.78
#